data_da2e6ddbe658e6c4262eafa2a4055ba6
#
_entry.id   da2e6ddbe658e6c4262eafa2a4055ba6
#
_cell.length_a   1.000
_cell.length_b   1.000
_cell.length_c   1.000
_cell.angle_alpha   90.00
_cell.angle_beta   90.00
_cell.angle_gamma   90.00
#
_symmetry.space_group_name_H-M   'P 1'
#
loop_
_entity.id
_entity.type
_entity.pdbx_description
1 polymer ?
#
loop_
_entity_poly.entity_id
_entity_poly.type
_entity_poly.pdbx_seq_one_letter_code
_entity_poly.pdbx_strand_id
1 'polypeptide(L)'
;DGTAGGVVGAGVGGLAGRGACRAGAVAGGSGGATGGATGVLSPRPNMERSLPMAPLGAATGGAAGAAAVADGSSATGAGGGDFFLRKLNIAHFLESADSMKHFLPLFCLAFSLHAGAADTPPAPSVEGGATSQKVEQFTLDNGLQVLVLPDRRAPTAVHMLWLRTGAMDEVDGRSGLAHMLEHMLFKGSKALPPGEFSRRVAALGGQENAFTSRDYTGYYQQVPAHRLPEVMQLEAERFAHNQWPDEEFAKELEVVKEERRMRTEDNPRAMLMEQLYATMFSAHPYRRPIVGWMSDLQAMRPDDARSFYRDWYAPNNAAVVVAGDVDAQQVKTWAQQYYGPMAARALPERKPRTEPQQLGIKRISVKQPAEQAYVALAWKVPALRRVTDMTADDKDALALLVLSAVLDGYDGARLERHLVQTRLADSAGSGADVLGRGPGAFLLIGTPAKGQTPAALEAGLRAEIERIARDGVDAAELQRVKTQWQAGQVYARDSIMGQAQNAGSNWVLGLPVQADDLLLEQVQSVTAADVQSVARRFFGEDGLTVATLIPQPRAGAHGAAAGVPSPVSHEVK
;
A
#
# COMPACT_ATOMS: atom_id res chain seq x y z
N ASP A 1 24.18 -8.89 -62.11
CA ASP A 1 23.60 -9.99 -62.89
C ASP A 1 22.59 -10.67 -62.01
N GLY A 2 21.35 -10.57 -62.19
CA GLY A 2 20.48 -10.81 -63.32
C GLY A 2 19.30 -11.54 -62.73
N THR A 3 18.21 -10.87 -62.79
CA THR A 3 16.90 -11.12 -63.40
C THR A 3 16.02 -12.18 -62.79
N ALA A 4 14.89 -11.70 -62.28
CA ALA A 4 13.53 -11.68 -62.85
C ALA A 4 12.80 -13.02 -62.65
N GLY A 5 11.62 -13.07 -62.16
CA GLY A 5 10.34 -12.74 -62.68
C GLY A 5 9.30 -13.70 -62.23
N GLY A 6 8.15 -13.24 -62.03
CA GLY A 6 6.85 -13.51 -62.57
C GLY A 6 5.91 -14.20 -61.58
N VAL A 7 4.86 -13.64 -61.09
CA VAL A 7 3.55 -13.15 -61.60
C VAL A 7 2.49 -14.26 -61.78
N VAL A 8 1.30 -14.00 -61.11
CA VAL A 8 -0.10 -14.39 -61.44
C VAL A 8 -0.54 -15.80 -60.98
N GLY A 9 -1.67 -15.99 -60.36
CA GLY A 9 -3.05 -15.57 -60.46
C GLY A 9 -3.95 -16.26 -59.44
N ALA A 10 -4.84 -15.62 -58.96
CA ALA A 10 -6.29 -15.48 -59.09
C ALA A 10 -7.12 -16.79 -59.20
N GLY A 11 -8.18 -16.84 -58.41
CA GLY A 11 -9.33 -17.74 -58.54
C GLY A 11 -10.10 -17.85 -57.19
N VAL A 12 -11.01 -17.09 -56.87
CA VAL A 12 -12.47 -16.95 -57.03
C VAL A 12 -13.28 -18.28 -56.95
N GLY A 13 -14.22 -18.31 -56.04
CA GLY A 13 -15.36 -19.23 -55.94
C GLY A 13 -15.61 -19.67 -54.51
N GLY A 14 -16.59 -19.31 -53.77
CA GLY A 14 -18.01 -19.00 -54.01
C GLY A 14 -18.89 -20.21 -53.75
N LEU A 15 -19.79 -20.07 -52.78
CA LEU A 15 -21.13 -20.65 -52.56
C LEU A 15 -21.31 -21.22 -51.13
N ALA A 16 -22.01 -20.56 -50.27
CA ALA A 16 -23.42 -20.59 -49.89
C ALA A 16 -24.01 -22.00 -49.63
N GLY A 17 -24.48 -22.25 -48.45
CA GLY A 17 -25.28 -23.39 -48.06
C GLY A 17 -25.98 -23.16 -46.71
N ARG A 18 -27.25 -22.72 -46.77
CA ARG A 18 -28.21 -22.56 -45.66
C ARG A 18 -28.74 -23.94 -45.22
N GLY A 19 -29.18 -24.02 -43.95
CA GLY A 19 -30.07 -25.07 -43.44
C GLY A 19 -30.12 -25.02 -41.92
N ALA A 20 -30.89 -24.39 -41.30
CA ALA A 20 -32.27 -24.33 -40.81
C ALA A 20 -32.75 -25.58 -40.05
N CYS A 21 -33.02 -25.33 -38.78
CA CYS A 21 -34.05 -25.81 -37.88
C CYS A 21 -34.39 -27.31 -37.77
N ARG A 22 -34.40 -27.82 -36.54
CA ARG A 22 -35.68 -28.26 -35.94
C ARG A 22 -35.56 -28.57 -34.44
N ALA A 23 -36.52 -28.01 -33.72
CA ALA A 23 -36.89 -28.34 -32.36
C ALA A 23 -37.57 -29.74 -32.30
N GLY A 24 -37.50 -30.38 -31.17
CA GLY A 24 -38.24 -31.58 -30.84
C GLY A 24 -38.37 -31.70 -29.33
N ALA A 25 -39.49 -31.21 -28.84
CA ALA A 25 -40.02 -31.54 -27.52
C ALA A 25 -40.93 -32.76 -27.65
N VAL A 26 -40.98 -33.62 -26.64
CA VAL A 26 -42.06 -34.48 -26.18
C VAL A 26 -41.56 -35.16 -24.90
N ALA A 27 -42.02 -34.84 -23.70
CA ALA A 27 -43.19 -35.25 -22.96
C ALA A 27 -43.23 -36.76 -22.58
N GLY A 28 -43.24 -37.02 -21.27
CA GLY A 28 -44.38 -37.63 -20.65
C GLY A 28 -44.12 -38.92 -19.88
N GLY A 29 -44.67 -39.03 -18.67
CA GLY A 29 -45.01 -40.26 -18.00
C GLY A 29 -44.26 -40.50 -16.68
N SER A 30 -44.74 -40.12 -15.51
CA SER A 30 -45.90 -40.53 -14.70
C SER A 30 -45.84 -41.96 -14.15
N GLY A 31 -45.93 -42.07 -12.85
CA GLY A 31 -46.23 -43.22 -12.05
C GLY A 31 -45.23 -43.41 -10.93
N GLY A 32 -45.53 -43.31 -9.72
CA GLY A 32 -46.69 -43.53 -8.94
C GLY A 32 -46.38 -44.43 -7.78
N ALA A 33 -46.59 -43.92 -6.61
CA ALA A 33 -47.26 -44.48 -5.46
C ALA A 33 -46.54 -45.50 -4.56
N THR A 34 -46.57 -45.14 -3.36
CA THR A 34 -47.14 -45.66 -2.09
C THR A 34 -46.14 -46.39 -1.26
N GLY A 35 -46.05 -46.13 -0.02
CA GLY A 35 -46.80 -46.07 1.17
C GLY A 35 -45.88 -46.49 2.30
N GLY A 36 -45.94 -46.00 3.43
CA GLY A 36 -46.65 -46.20 4.65
C GLY A 36 -45.64 -46.09 5.77
N ALA A 37 -45.71 -45.17 6.62
CA ALA A 37 -46.42 -44.99 7.86
C ALA A 37 -46.00 -45.93 9.02
N THR A 38 -45.85 -45.28 10.11
CA THR A 38 -45.96 -45.57 11.55
C THR A 38 -44.59 -45.54 12.24
N GLY A 39 -44.33 -44.70 13.21
CA GLY A 39 -45.12 -44.18 14.30
C GLY A 39 -44.44 -44.52 15.60
N VAL A 40 -44.49 -43.58 16.49
CA VAL A 40 -44.64 -43.70 17.94
C VAL A 40 -43.47 -43.31 18.83
N LEU A 41 -43.60 -42.05 19.35
CA LEU A 41 -43.55 -41.60 20.75
C LEU A 41 -42.28 -41.68 21.61
N SER A 42 -42.02 -40.47 22.10
CA SER A 42 -41.26 -40.10 23.30
C SER A 42 -41.68 -40.84 24.58
N PRO A 43 -40.96 -40.73 25.72
CA PRO A 43 -41.05 -39.52 26.53
C PRO A 43 -39.77 -39.12 27.34
N ARG A 44 -39.77 -37.84 27.74
CA ARG A 44 -39.05 -37.34 28.94
C ARG A 44 -39.70 -37.82 30.25
N PRO A 45 -39.00 -37.80 31.39
CA PRO A 45 -39.31 -36.81 32.43
C PRO A 45 -38.06 -36.26 33.19
N ASN A 46 -38.11 -35.03 33.45
CA ASN A 46 -38.24 -34.18 34.65
C ASN A 46 -37.71 -34.63 36.01
N MET A 47 -37.21 -33.63 36.67
CA MET A 47 -37.24 -33.22 38.11
C MET A 47 -35.89 -33.34 38.81
N GLU A 48 -35.41 -32.44 39.57
CA GLU A 48 -35.77 -31.22 40.30
C GLU A 48 -34.73 -30.99 41.43
N ARG A 49 -34.45 -29.70 41.75
CA ARG A 49 -34.08 -29.11 43.06
C ARG A 49 -32.69 -29.44 43.66
N SER A 50 -31.93 -28.55 44.25
CA SER A 50 -32.21 -27.31 45.04
C SER A 50 -30.89 -26.61 45.34
N LEU A 51 -30.88 -25.29 45.38
CA LEU A 51 -29.93 -24.42 46.11
C LEU A 51 -30.07 -24.64 47.66
N PRO A 52 -29.11 -24.26 48.53
CA PRO A 52 -28.88 -22.85 48.82
C PRO A 52 -27.46 -22.39 49.30
N MET A 53 -27.25 -21.07 49.08
CA MET A 53 -26.63 -20.07 49.97
C MET A 53 -25.21 -20.14 50.54
N ALA A 54 -24.55 -18.99 50.32
CA ALA A 54 -23.30 -18.43 50.82
C ALA A 54 -23.20 -18.34 52.38
N PRO A 55 -22.11 -17.83 53.04
CA PRO A 55 -21.41 -16.58 52.68
C PRO A 55 -19.91 -16.46 53.08
N LEU A 56 -19.34 -15.33 52.61
CA LEU A 56 -18.27 -14.48 53.20
C LEU A 56 -16.81 -14.93 53.27
N GLY A 57 -15.97 -14.12 52.62
CA GLY A 57 -14.54 -13.99 52.89
C GLY A 57 -13.88 -12.97 51.98
N ALA A 58 -13.76 -11.73 52.41
CA ALA A 58 -13.07 -10.65 51.71
C ALA A 58 -11.56 -10.85 51.67
N ALA A 59 -10.92 -10.57 50.52
CA ALA A 59 -9.62 -9.88 50.48
C ALA A 59 -9.25 -9.47 49.05
N THR A 60 -9.26 -8.19 48.81
CA THR A 60 -8.28 -7.33 48.15
C THR A 60 -7.63 -7.75 46.82
N GLY A 61 -7.93 -7.03 45.74
CA GLY A 61 -6.97 -6.28 44.97
C GLY A 61 -6.27 -7.01 43.85
N GLY A 62 -6.66 -6.69 42.62
CA GLY A 62 -5.90 -7.04 41.43
C GLY A 62 -6.62 -6.56 40.18
N ALA A 63 -6.45 -5.28 39.87
CA ALA A 63 -6.95 -4.68 38.62
C ALA A 63 -6.31 -5.34 37.43
N ALA A 64 -7.14 -5.92 36.53
CA ALA A 64 -6.71 -6.25 35.19
C ALA A 64 -6.61 -4.95 34.40
N GLY A 65 -5.39 -4.47 34.24
CA GLY A 65 -5.07 -3.34 33.38
C GLY A 65 -5.14 -3.75 31.93
N ALA A 66 -6.04 -3.15 31.19
CA ALA A 66 -5.96 -3.09 29.74
C ALA A 66 -4.65 -2.37 29.38
N ALA A 67 -3.72 -3.08 28.77
CA ALA A 67 -2.49 -2.49 28.25
C ALA A 67 -2.85 -1.66 27.01
N ALA A 68 -2.99 -0.36 27.21
CA ALA A 68 -2.84 0.60 26.13
C ALA A 68 -1.37 0.59 25.72
N VAL A 69 -1.12 0.20 24.47
CA VAL A 69 0.19 0.32 23.85
C VAL A 69 0.47 1.82 23.70
N ALA A 70 1.29 2.36 24.58
CA ALA A 70 1.81 3.71 24.46
C ALA A 70 2.89 3.71 23.37
N ASP A 71 2.62 4.45 22.32
CA ASP A 71 3.55 4.80 21.25
C ASP A 71 4.67 5.70 21.85
N GLY A 72 5.81 5.08 22.11
CA GLY A 72 7.03 5.75 22.55
C GLY A 72 7.96 5.99 21.37
N SER A 73 7.63 6.88 20.46
CA SER A 73 8.58 7.39 19.47
C SER A 73 9.24 8.67 19.97
N SER A 74 10.45 8.54 20.50
CA SER A 74 11.36 9.67 20.68
C SER A 74 11.79 10.16 19.28
N ALA A 75 11.14 11.22 18.80
CA ALA A 75 11.55 11.95 17.61
C ALA A 75 12.77 12.80 17.94
N THR A 76 13.95 12.35 17.53
CA THR A 76 15.08 13.25 17.29
C THR A 76 15.12 13.56 15.79
N GLY A 77 15.14 14.85 15.49
CA GLY A 77 14.98 15.49 14.21
C GLY A 77 15.63 14.82 13.01
N ALA A 78 14.81 14.42 12.06
CA ALA A 78 15.21 14.17 10.70
C ALA A 78 14.31 15.00 9.78
N GLY A 79 14.76 16.21 9.49
CA GLY A 79 14.11 17.09 8.53
C GLY A 79 14.41 16.66 7.10
N GLY A 80 13.40 16.65 6.25
CA GLY A 80 13.51 16.70 4.79
C GLY A 80 13.50 15.39 4.02
N GLY A 81 14.24 14.36 4.41
CA GLY A 81 14.35 13.13 3.63
C GLY A 81 13.11 12.22 3.69
N ASP A 82 12.51 12.15 4.83
CA ASP A 82 11.30 11.33 5.09
C ASP A 82 10.06 11.89 4.36
N PHE A 83 10.02 13.18 4.11
CA PHE A 83 8.95 13.86 3.40
C PHE A 83 8.92 13.50 1.90
N PHE A 84 10.08 13.34 1.28
CA PHE A 84 10.18 13.07 -0.16
C PHE A 84 9.87 11.60 -0.49
N LEU A 85 10.35 10.66 0.34
CA LEU A 85 10.07 9.24 0.19
C LEU A 85 8.59 8.90 0.51
N ARG A 86 7.98 9.60 1.46
CA ARG A 86 6.54 9.48 1.76
C ARG A 86 5.66 9.94 0.60
N LYS A 87 6.07 10.97 -0.17
CA LYS A 87 5.32 11.43 -1.35
C LYS A 87 5.44 10.50 -2.56
N LEU A 88 6.48 9.67 -2.64
CA LEU A 88 6.64 8.68 -3.71
C LEU A 88 5.73 7.45 -3.57
N ASN A 89 5.19 7.20 -2.38
CA ASN A 89 4.36 6.02 -2.10
C ASN A 89 2.98 6.45 -1.55
N ILE A 90 2.11 6.95 -2.43
CA ILE A 90 0.78 7.48 -2.08
C ILE A 90 -0.11 6.44 -1.39
N ALA A 91 0.08 5.14 -1.66
CA ALA A 91 -0.66 4.08 -1.00
C ALA A 91 -0.40 4.03 0.52
N HIS A 92 0.82 4.36 0.97
CA HIS A 92 1.16 4.51 2.40
C HIS A 92 0.78 5.87 2.99
N PHE A 93 0.62 6.91 2.16
CA PHE A 93 0.38 8.27 2.62
C PHE A 93 -1.02 8.50 3.19
N LEU A 94 -2.01 7.72 2.77
CA LEU A 94 -3.38 7.85 3.27
C LEU A 94 -3.58 7.25 4.67
N GLU A 95 -2.66 6.41 5.14
CA GLU A 95 -2.76 5.76 6.45
C GLU A 95 -2.13 6.57 7.61
N SER A 96 -1.28 7.57 7.34
CA SER A 96 -0.51 8.27 8.41
C SER A 96 -0.82 9.75 8.64
N ALA A 97 -1.79 10.34 7.93
CA ALA A 97 -2.01 11.80 7.97
C ALA A 97 -2.77 12.34 9.20
N ASP A 98 -3.39 11.49 10.03
CA ASP A 98 -4.23 11.94 11.17
C ASP A 98 -3.52 11.98 12.54
N SER A 99 -2.26 11.59 12.65
CA SER A 99 -1.59 11.45 13.97
C SER A 99 -0.75 12.65 14.42
N MET A 100 -0.74 13.78 13.71
CA MET A 100 0.20 14.89 13.98
C MET A 100 -0.45 16.23 14.35
N LYS A 101 -1.56 16.27 15.09
CA LYS A 101 -2.22 17.53 15.49
C LYS A 101 -2.20 17.90 16.98
N HIS A 102 -1.44 17.26 17.83
CA HIS A 102 -1.31 17.73 19.22
C HIS A 102 0.11 17.60 19.73
N PHE A 103 0.92 18.65 19.60
CA PHE A 103 1.92 19.09 20.58
C PHE A 103 2.63 20.36 20.10
N LEU A 104 2.18 21.50 20.55
CA LEU A 104 2.98 22.70 20.79
C LEU A 104 2.53 23.23 22.18
N PRO A 105 3.45 23.45 23.12
CA PRO A 105 3.75 24.85 23.39
C PRO A 105 5.20 25.19 23.78
N LEU A 106 5.57 26.41 23.41
CA LEU A 106 6.41 27.36 24.13
C LEU A 106 7.86 26.99 24.48
N PHE A 107 8.79 27.55 23.69
CA PHE A 107 9.98 28.20 24.26
C PHE A 107 10.43 29.34 23.33
N CYS A 108 9.92 30.55 23.63
CA CYS A 108 10.56 31.79 23.17
C CYS A 108 11.58 32.17 24.23
N LEU A 109 12.87 32.18 23.88
CA LEU A 109 13.83 33.04 24.58
C LEU A 109 14.78 33.68 23.56
N ALA A 110 14.79 34.98 23.64
CA ALA A 110 15.51 35.93 22.83
C ALA A 110 17.03 35.75 22.91
N PHE A 111 17.71 35.88 21.77
CA PHE A 111 19.08 36.37 21.75
C PHE A 111 19.21 37.45 20.66
N SER A 112 19.55 38.64 21.15
CA SER A 112 19.75 39.84 20.36
C SER A 112 21.13 39.87 19.73
N LEU A 113 21.18 40.29 18.46
CA LEU A 113 22.18 41.03 17.71
C LEU A 113 23.64 41.10 18.20
N HIS A 114 24.54 40.57 17.37
CA HIS A 114 25.77 41.29 17.04
C HIS A 114 26.08 41.08 15.55
N ALA A 115 26.00 42.14 14.78
CA ALA A 115 26.47 42.20 13.42
C ALA A 115 27.99 42.31 13.45
N GLY A 116 28.70 41.28 12.99
CA GLY A 116 30.10 41.31 12.66
C GLY A 116 30.26 40.65 11.30
N ALA A 117 30.66 41.45 10.30
CA ALA A 117 31.07 40.93 9.00
C ALA A 117 32.31 40.06 9.23
N ALA A 118 32.15 38.74 9.03
CA ALA A 118 33.22 37.81 8.95
C ALA A 118 33.12 37.04 7.62
N ASP A 119 34.26 36.96 6.94
CA ASP A 119 34.45 36.26 5.68
C ASP A 119 33.82 34.88 5.70
N THR A 120 33.01 34.62 4.69
CA THR A 120 32.39 33.32 4.45
C THR A 120 33.50 32.34 4.12
N PRO A 121 33.74 31.29 4.94
CA PRO A 121 34.63 30.23 4.53
C PRO A 121 34.06 29.53 3.30
N PRO A 122 34.89 29.04 2.36
CA PRO A 122 34.43 28.29 1.21
C PRO A 122 33.66 27.07 1.70
N ALA A 123 32.52 26.81 1.06
CA ALA A 123 31.73 25.62 1.32
C ALA A 123 32.64 24.39 1.31
N PRO A 124 32.54 23.48 2.29
CA PRO A 124 33.34 22.26 2.27
C PRO A 124 32.97 21.51 0.98
N SER A 125 33.98 21.30 0.15
CA SER A 125 33.89 20.36 -0.97
C SER A 125 33.55 19.01 -0.37
N VAL A 126 32.34 18.53 -0.62
CA VAL A 126 31.93 17.16 -0.28
C VAL A 126 32.63 16.23 -1.27
N GLU A 127 33.96 16.06 -1.09
CA GLU A 127 34.68 14.91 -1.60
C GLU A 127 34.48 13.72 -0.65
N GLY A 128 33.24 13.32 -0.51
CA GLY A 128 32.83 12.05 0.01
C GLY A 128 32.12 11.32 -1.11
N GLY A 129 32.84 10.67 -1.98
CA GLY A 129 32.28 9.69 -2.88
C GLY A 129 31.48 8.72 -2.02
N ALA A 130 30.15 8.81 -2.10
CA ALA A 130 29.25 7.83 -1.52
C ALA A 130 29.63 6.49 -2.17
N THR A 131 30.45 5.70 -1.45
CA THR A 131 30.74 4.32 -1.86
C THR A 131 29.38 3.64 -1.94
N SER A 132 28.98 3.29 -3.14
CA SER A 132 27.82 2.45 -3.39
C SER A 132 27.93 1.25 -2.43
N GLN A 133 26.96 1.12 -1.54
CA GLN A 133 26.98 0.06 -0.54
C GLN A 133 26.86 -1.26 -1.30
N LYS A 134 27.85 -2.12 -1.18
CA LYS A 134 27.92 -3.36 -1.96
C LYS A 134 26.85 -4.32 -1.45
N VAL A 135 25.73 -4.41 -2.16
CA VAL A 135 24.73 -5.44 -1.90
C VAL A 135 25.26 -6.78 -2.37
N GLU A 136 25.29 -7.77 -1.48
CA GLU A 136 25.62 -9.15 -1.82
C GLU A 136 24.32 -9.93 -2.02
N GLN A 137 24.21 -10.63 -3.16
CA GLN A 137 23.03 -11.41 -3.53
C GLN A 137 23.39 -12.86 -3.73
N PHE A 138 22.60 -13.75 -3.14
CA PHE A 138 22.73 -15.19 -3.26
C PHE A 138 21.37 -15.80 -3.64
N THR A 139 21.41 -16.92 -4.37
CA THR A 139 20.24 -17.75 -4.61
C THR A 139 20.47 -19.11 -3.98
N LEU A 140 19.56 -19.55 -3.11
CA LEU A 140 19.60 -20.89 -2.54
C LEU A 140 19.08 -21.92 -3.55
N ASP A 141 19.42 -23.21 -3.36
CA ASP A 141 19.02 -24.29 -4.27
C ASP A 141 17.50 -24.42 -4.46
N ASN A 142 16.72 -23.99 -3.46
CA ASN A 142 15.25 -23.97 -3.49
C ASN A 142 14.68 -22.69 -4.14
N GLY A 143 15.53 -21.82 -4.70
CA GLY A 143 15.14 -20.59 -5.41
C GLY A 143 14.93 -19.37 -4.51
N LEU A 144 15.06 -19.48 -3.17
CA LEU A 144 14.99 -18.33 -2.27
C LEU A 144 16.13 -17.35 -2.59
N GLN A 145 15.80 -16.08 -2.71
CA GLN A 145 16.80 -15.01 -2.84
C GLN A 145 17.25 -14.53 -1.47
N VAL A 146 18.54 -14.27 -1.31
CA VAL A 146 19.10 -13.68 -0.09
C VAL A 146 19.88 -12.43 -0.48
N LEU A 147 19.44 -11.29 0.03
CA LEU A 147 20.03 -9.98 -0.22
C LEU A 147 20.65 -9.49 1.09
N VAL A 148 21.95 -9.15 1.07
CA VAL A 148 22.65 -8.68 2.27
C VAL A 148 23.26 -7.32 2.02
N LEU A 149 22.96 -6.39 2.92
CA LEU A 149 23.41 -5.00 2.91
C LEU A 149 24.20 -4.72 4.20
N PRO A 150 25.51 -5.00 4.24
CA PRO A 150 26.32 -4.75 5.43
C PRO A 150 26.41 -3.25 5.74
N ASP A 151 26.00 -2.85 6.95
CA ASP A 151 26.09 -1.49 7.47
C ASP A 151 26.49 -1.51 8.95
N ARG A 152 27.76 -1.25 9.24
CA ARG A 152 28.35 -1.38 10.58
C ARG A 152 28.30 -0.09 11.41
N ARG A 153 27.48 0.90 11.01
CA ARG A 153 27.36 2.16 11.75
C ARG A 153 26.68 2.01 13.10
N ALA A 154 25.84 1.00 13.28
CA ALA A 154 25.16 0.68 14.53
C ALA A 154 25.13 -0.85 14.76
N PRO A 155 25.18 -1.35 16.02
CA PRO A 155 25.21 -2.78 16.32
C PRO A 155 23.80 -3.40 16.23
N THR A 156 23.06 -3.10 15.17
CA THR A 156 21.70 -3.55 14.90
C THR A 156 21.61 -4.23 13.53
N ALA A 157 20.65 -5.13 13.39
CA ALA A 157 20.33 -5.76 12.12
C ALA A 157 18.81 -5.71 11.88
N VAL A 158 18.44 -5.54 10.63
CA VAL A 158 17.09 -5.71 10.10
C VAL A 158 17.06 -6.99 9.30
N HIS A 159 16.14 -7.86 9.61
CA HIS A 159 15.78 -9.03 8.82
C HIS A 159 14.41 -8.81 8.21
N MET A 160 14.24 -9.07 6.91
CA MET A 160 12.95 -8.98 6.23
C MET A 160 12.72 -10.24 5.39
N LEU A 161 11.49 -10.75 5.43
CA LEU A 161 10.99 -11.75 4.50
C LEU A 161 10.02 -11.06 3.52
N TRP A 162 10.33 -11.08 2.25
CA TRP A 162 9.52 -10.52 1.18
C TRP A 162 8.88 -11.61 0.33
N LEU A 163 7.59 -11.49 0.08
CA LEU A 163 6.82 -12.35 -0.80
C LEU A 163 6.41 -11.56 -2.04
N ARG A 164 6.67 -12.11 -3.23
CA ARG A 164 6.16 -11.54 -4.49
C ARG A 164 4.69 -11.92 -4.69
N THR A 165 3.88 -11.59 -3.68
CA THR A 165 2.43 -11.80 -3.68
C THR A 165 1.75 -10.75 -2.81
N GLY A 166 0.64 -10.21 -3.31
CA GLY A 166 -0.14 -9.17 -2.66
C GLY A 166 -1.58 -9.20 -3.17
N ALA A 167 -2.33 -8.12 -2.94
CA ALA A 167 -3.75 -8.04 -3.29
C ALA A 167 -4.02 -8.24 -4.80
N MET A 168 -3.05 -8.00 -5.68
CA MET A 168 -3.23 -8.25 -7.11
C MET A 168 -3.27 -9.74 -7.48
N ASP A 169 -2.70 -10.61 -6.65
CA ASP A 169 -2.67 -12.06 -6.88
C ASP A 169 -3.95 -12.77 -6.40
N GLU A 170 -4.86 -12.03 -5.77
CA GLU A 170 -6.18 -12.50 -5.35
C GLU A 170 -7.14 -12.62 -6.54
N VAL A 171 -8.28 -13.28 -6.32
CA VAL A 171 -9.37 -13.37 -7.29
C VAL A 171 -10.61 -12.66 -6.79
N ASP A 172 -11.50 -12.25 -7.72
CA ASP A 172 -12.77 -11.62 -7.36
C ASP A 172 -13.62 -12.55 -6.50
N GLY A 173 -14.26 -12.01 -5.46
CA GLY A 173 -15.00 -12.76 -4.45
C GLY A 173 -14.12 -13.30 -3.31
N ARG A 174 -12.82 -13.03 -3.33
CA ARG A 174 -11.85 -13.43 -2.30
C ARG A 174 -10.80 -12.36 -2.06
N SER A 175 -11.19 -11.08 -2.12
CA SER A 175 -10.28 -9.97 -1.84
C SER A 175 -9.97 -9.87 -0.35
N GLY A 176 -8.77 -9.40 -0.02
CA GLY A 176 -8.26 -9.29 1.35
C GLY A 176 -7.54 -10.53 1.87
N LEU A 177 -7.34 -11.57 1.04
CA LEU A 177 -6.64 -12.81 1.46
C LEU A 177 -5.17 -12.57 1.77
N ALA A 178 -4.49 -11.74 0.99
CA ALA A 178 -3.07 -11.41 1.23
C ALA A 178 -2.91 -10.71 2.58
N HIS A 179 -3.78 -9.73 2.88
CA HIS A 179 -3.80 -9.01 4.14
C HIS A 179 -4.23 -9.91 5.32
N MET A 180 -5.28 -10.72 5.15
CA MET A 180 -5.68 -11.69 6.17
C MET A 180 -4.56 -12.68 6.49
N LEU A 181 -3.81 -13.13 5.48
CA LEU A 181 -2.68 -14.05 5.70
C LEU A 181 -1.50 -13.36 6.38
N GLU A 182 -1.28 -12.06 6.14
CA GLU A 182 -0.33 -11.26 6.91
C GLU A 182 -0.60 -11.40 8.40
N HIS A 183 -1.85 -11.18 8.84
CA HIS A 183 -2.30 -11.34 10.22
C HIS A 183 -2.12 -12.78 10.73
N MET A 184 -2.50 -13.76 9.92
CA MET A 184 -2.46 -15.15 10.31
C MET A 184 -1.04 -15.72 10.48
N LEU A 185 -0.02 -15.08 9.90
CA LEU A 185 1.36 -15.48 10.13
C LEU A 185 1.80 -15.31 11.60
N PHE A 186 1.14 -14.39 12.34
CA PHE A 186 1.39 -14.20 13.78
C PHE A 186 0.57 -15.14 14.70
N LYS A 187 -0.36 -15.91 14.13
CA LYS A 187 -1.30 -16.74 14.89
C LYS A 187 -0.85 -18.19 15.06
N GLY A 188 0.41 -18.49 14.74
CA GLY A 188 1.04 -19.74 15.10
C GLY A 188 1.75 -20.45 13.94
N SER A 189 2.57 -21.40 14.32
CA SER A 189 3.23 -22.37 13.45
C SER A 189 3.29 -23.72 14.13
N LYS A 190 3.89 -24.71 13.49
CA LYS A 190 4.03 -26.06 14.07
C LYS A 190 4.73 -26.06 15.43
N ALA A 191 5.74 -25.18 15.61
CA ALA A 191 6.54 -25.11 16.83
C ALA A 191 6.19 -23.93 17.73
N LEU A 192 5.41 -22.96 17.24
CA LEU A 192 5.13 -21.71 17.94
C LEU A 192 3.61 -21.53 18.08
N PRO A 193 3.06 -21.58 19.31
CA PRO A 193 1.65 -21.23 19.53
C PRO A 193 1.38 -19.74 19.24
N PRO A 194 0.09 -19.33 19.10
CA PRO A 194 -0.28 -17.93 18.85
C PRO A 194 0.40 -16.94 19.80
N GLY A 195 0.97 -15.85 19.28
CA GLY A 195 1.66 -14.81 20.04
C GLY A 195 3.07 -15.16 20.52
N GLU A 196 3.51 -16.41 20.40
CA GLU A 196 4.83 -16.83 20.88
C GLU A 196 5.97 -16.25 20.03
N PHE A 197 5.75 -16.07 18.72
CA PHE A 197 6.72 -15.43 17.84
C PHE A 197 7.04 -14.01 18.35
N SER A 198 6.02 -13.17 18.52
CA SER A 198 6.14 -11.79 19.02
C SER A 198 6.81 -11.73 20.39
N ARG A 199 6.40 -12.62 21.30
CA ARG A 199 7.00 -12.71 22.64
C ARG A 199 8.49 -13.03 22.59
N ARG A 200 8.92 -13.94 21.68
CA ARG A 200 10.34 -14.30 21.53
C ARG A 200 11.14 -13.16 20.91
N VAL A 201 10.61 -12.52 19.85
CA VAL A 201 11.29 -11.37 19.23
C VAL A 201 11.48 -10.24 20.27
N ALA A 202 10.45 -9.93 21.05
CA ALA A 202 10.55 -8.94 22.14
C ALA A 202 11.59 -9.36 23.20
N ALA A 203 11.65 -10.63 23.58
CA ALA A 203 12.64 -11.16 24.54
C ALA A 203 14.08 -11.06 24.02
N LEU A 204 14.29 -11.05 22.70
CA LEU A 204 15.58 -10.81 22.06
C LEU A 204 15.92 -9.31 21.99
N GLY A 205 15.05 -8.40 22.51
CA GLY A 205 15.21 -6.95 22.41
C GLY A 205 14.86 -6.42 21.02
N GLY A 206 14.06 -7.15 20.27
CA GLY A 206 13.65 -6.81 18.92
C GLY A 206 12.26 -6.16 18.83
N GLN A 207 12.01 -5.56 17.68
CA GLN A 207 10.71 -5.07 17.23
C GLN A 207 10.36 -5.79 15.93
N GLU A 208 9.07 -6.00 15.70
CA GLU A 208 8.55 -6.65 14.50
C GLU A 208 7.33 -5.95 13.96
N ASN A 209 7.09 -6.12 12.67
CA ASN A 209 5.84 -5.75 12.03
C ASN A 209 5.74 -6.44 10.67
N ALA A 210 4.63 -6.20 9.97
CA ALA A 210 4.40 -6.67 8.62
C ALA A 210 3.64 -5.61 7.82
N PHE A 211 3.57 -5.79 6.51
CA PHE A 211 2.82 -4.93 5.61
C PHE A 211 2.41 -5.71 4.36
N THR A 212 1.21 -5.41 3.87
CA THR A 212 0.71 -5.91 2.59
C THR A 212 0.43 -4.75 1.65
N SER A 213 0.86 -4.91 0.40
CA SER A 213 0.55 -3.99 -0.68
C SER A 213 -0.26 -4.67 -1.79
N ARG A 214 -0.47 -3.96 -2.90
CA ARG A 214 -1.02 -4.59 -4.11
C ARG A 214 -0.08 -5.66 -4.67
N ASP A 215 1.23 -5.46 -4.57
CA ASP A 215 2.25 -6.21 -5.29
C ASP A 215 3.01 -7.23 -4.45
N TYR A 216 3.04 -7.05 -3.14
CA TYR A 216 3.87 -7.82 -2.23
C TYR A 216 3.31 -7.86 -0.81
N THR A 217 3.82 -8.80 -0.02
CA THR A 217 3.69 -8.85 1.44
C THR A 217 5.10 -8.94 2.03
N GLY A 218 5.37 -8.18 3.08
CA GLY A 218 6.65 -8.16 3.77
C GLY A 218 6.51 -8.32 5.27
N TYR A 219 7.44 -9.04 5.88
CA TYR A 219 7.55 -9.23 7.33
C TYR A 219 8.93 -8.78 7.74
N TYR A 220 9.06 -8.07 8.85
CA TYR A 220 10.37 -7.63 9.30
C TYR A 220 10.56 -7.70 10.80
N GLN A 221 11.82 -7.84 11.19
CA GLN A 221 12.26 -7.73 12.56
C GLN A 221 13.54 -6.88 12.58
N GLN A 222 13.61 -5.98 13.56
CA GLN A 222 14.82 -5.23 13.87
C GLN A 222 15.32 -5.66 15.25
N VAL A 223 16.57 -6.09 15.33
CA VAL A 223 17.15 -6.68 16.55
C VAL A 223 18.60 -6.21 16.74
N PRO A 224 19.18 -6.36 17.94
CA PRO A 224 20.63 -6.31 18.09
C PRO A 224 21.29 -7.33 17.14
N ALA A 225 22.36 -6.94 16.44
CA ALA A 225 22.95 -7.74 15.35
C ALA A 225 23.33 -9.18 15.77
N HIS A 226 23.81 -9.36 17.01
CA HIS A 226 24.17 -10.69 17.53
C HIS A 226 22.96 -11.63 17.75
N ARG A 227 21.73 -11.12 17.68
CA ARG A 227 20.46 -11.89 17.79
C ARG A 227 19.87 -12.26 16.43
N LEU A 228 20.48 -11.84 15.34
CA LEU A 228 19.99 -12.12 14.00
C LEU A 228 19.76 -13.61 13.72
N PRO A 229 20.67 -14.56 14.07
CA PRO A 229 20.46 -15.97 13.77
C PRO A 229 19.20 -16.55 14.44
N GLU A 230 18.90 -16.14 15.68
CA GLU A 230 17.69 -16.59 16.38
C GLU A 230 16.42 -16.08 15.68
N VAL A 231 16.40 -14.84 15.22
CA VAL A 231 15.28 -14.26 14.48
C VAL A 231 15.12 -14.93 13.12
N MET A 232 16.21 -15.16 12.38
CA MET A 232 16.16 -15.91 11.12
C MET A 232 15.58 -17.31 11.31
N GLN A 233 15.93 -18.01 12.39
CA GLN A 233 15.38 -19.32 12.71
C GLN A 233 13.88 -19.25 13.01
N LEU A 234 13.44 -18.27 13.81
CA LEU A 234 12.02 -18.06 14.14
C LEU A 234 11.19 -17.74 12.90
N GLU A 235 11.69 -16.85 12.03
CA GLU A 235 11.02 -16.49 10.78
C GLU A 235 10.94 -17.67 9.82
N ALA A 236 12.02 -18.45 9.68
CA ALA A 236 12.04 -19.65 8.86
C ALA A 236 11.00 -20.67 9.32
N GLU A 237 10.84 -20.86 10.65
CA GLU A 237 9.83 -21.76 11.22
C GLU A 237 8.42 -21.32 10.87
N ARG A 238 8.07 -20.02 11.11
CA ARG A 238 6.71 -19.54 10.81
C ARG A 238 6.44 -19.51 9.30
N PHE A 239 7.44 -19.19 8.47
CA PHE A 239 7.29 -19.20 7.02
C PHE A 239 7.07 -20.60 6.45
N ALA A 240 7.80 -21.60 6.94
CA ALA A 240 7.72 -22.98 6.45
C ALA A 240 6.50 -23.76 6.97
N HIS A 241 6.11 -23.48 8.22
CA HIS A 241 5.19 -24.32 8.98
C HIS A 241 4.04 -23.54 9.59
N ASN A 242 3.66 -22.41 8.97
CA ASN A 242 2.53 -21.61 9.44
C ASN A 242 1.25 -22.45 9.49
N GLN A 243 0.61 -22.44 10.65
CA GLN A 243 -0.67 -23.10 10.89
C GLN A 243 -1.38 -22.45 12.06
N TRP A 244 -2.70 -22.44 12.01
CA TRP A 244 -3.56 -21.86 13.04
C TRP A 244 -4.86 -22.66 13.22
N PRO A 245 -5.46 -22.66 14.42
CA PRO A 245 -6.82 -23.14 14.65
C PRO A 245 -7.87 -22.26 13.94
N ASP A 246 -9.00 -22.84 13.55
CA ASP A 246 -10.10 -22.08 12.94
C ASP A 246 -10.66 -21.00 13.87
N GLU A 247 -10.59 -21.21 15.19
CA GLU A 247 -10.99 -20.22 16.19
C GLU A 247 -10.13 -18.96 16.17
N GLU A 248 -8.81 -19.10 15.97
CA GLU A 248 -7.91 -17.95 15.85
C GLU A 248 -8.17 -17.19 14.55
N PHE A 249 -8.44 -17.89 13.44
CA PHE A 249 -8.86 -17.26 12.21
C PHE A 249 -10.15 -16.46 12.37
N ALA A 250 -11.17 -17.04 13.03
CA ALA A 250 -12.45 -16.36 13.24
C ALA A 250 -12.30 -15.08 14.07
N LYS A 251 -11.47 -15.10 15.13
CA LYS A 251 -11.16 -13.90 15.93
C LYS A 251 -10.46 -12.84 15.10
N GLU A 252 -9.45 -13.24 14.35
CA GLU A 252 -8.65 -12.30 13.56
C GLU A 252 -9.41 -11.72 12.38
N LEU A 253 -10.33 -12.48 11.80
CA LEU A 253 -11.22 -11.98 10.76
C LEU A 253 -12.09 -10.83 11.26
N GLU A 254 -12.56 -10.86 12.52
CA GLU A 254 -13.28 -9.73 13.11
C GLU A 254 -12.36 -8.52 13.32
N VAL A 255 -11.08 -8.74 13.68
CA VAL A 255 -10.07 -7.66 13.76
C VAL A 255 -9.87 -7.01 12.38
N VAL A 256 -9.69 -7.80 11.34
CA VAL A 256 -9.52 -7.28 9.95
C VAL A 256 -10.76 -6.53 9.47
N LYS A 257 -11.98 -7.00 9.80
CA LYS A 257 -13.21 -6.28 9.49
C LYS A 257 -13.30 -4.94 10.23
N GLU A 258 -12.89 -4.90 11.50
CA GLU A 258 -12.88 -3.66 12.27
C GLU A 258 -11.82 -2.69 11.75
N GLU A 259 -10.65 -3.19 11.38
CA GLU A 259 -9.60 -2.41 10.73
C GLU A 259 -10.11 -1.80 9.41
N ARG A 260 -10.83 -2.57 8.59
CA ARG A 260 -11.47 -2.04 7.38
C ARG A 260 -12.45 -0.91 7.70
N ARG A 261 -13.28 -1.06 8.75
CA ARG A 261 -14.18 0.02 9.17
C ARG A 261 -13.41 1.27 9.53
N MET A 262 -12.44 1.17 10.43
CA MET A 262 -11.64 2.31 10.90
C MET A 262 -10.83 2.98 9.78
N ARG A 263 -10.15 2.18 8.96
CA ARG A 263 -9.24 2.72 7.93
C ARG A 263 -9.96 3.20 6.67
N THR A 264 -11.11 2.62 6.33
CA THR A 264 -11.79 2.88 5.06
C THR A 264 -13.19 3.45 5.27
N GLU A 265 -14.09 2.74 5.99
CA GLU A 265 -15.51 3.11 6.04
C GLU A 265 -15.74 4.37 6.89
N ASP A 266 -14.99 4.54 7.97
CA ASP A 266 -15.04 5.71 8.85
C ASP A 266 -14.13 6.86 8.39
N ASN A 267 -13.33 6.64 7.33
CA ASN A 267 -12.46 7.64 6.73
C ASN A 267 -12.97 8.07 5.35
N PRO A 268 -13.60 9.24 5.25
CA PRO A 268 -14.21 9.69 4.00
C PRO A 268 -13.24 9.81 2.82
N ARG A 269 -11.98 10.20 3.07
CA ARG A 269 -10.95 10.30 2.01
C ARG A 269 -10.50 8.92 1.55
N ALA A 270 -10.30 7.98 2.47
CA ALA A 270 -9.93 6.60 2.13
C ALA A 270 -11.05 5.93 1.32
N MET A 271 -12.32 6.12 1.71
CA MET A 271 -13.47 5.66 0.95
C MET A 271 -13.50 6.25 -0.47
N LEU A 272 -13.23 7.54 -0.60
CA LEU A 272 -13.14 8.18 -1.91
C LEU A 272 -12.05 7.55 -2.78
N MET A 273 -10.86 7.32 -2.20
CA MET A 273 -9.73 6.73 -2.94
C MET A 273 -9.99 5.28 -3.33
N GLU A 274 -10.63 4.48 -2.47
CA GLU A 274 -11.06 3.13 -2.82
C GLU A 274 -12.01 3.15 -4.04
N GLN A 275 -13.02 4.01 -4.02
CA GLN A 275 -13.96 4.16 -5.13
C GLN A 275 -13.30 4.71 -6.39
N LEU A 276 -12.30 5.60 -6.25
CA LEU A 276 -11.52 6.10 -7.38
C LEU A 276 -10.78 4.96 -8.10
N TYR A 277 -10.03 4.14 -7.35
CA TYR A 277 -9.30 3.01 -7.93
C TYR A 277 -10.24 1.95 -8.52
N ALA A 278 -11.34 1.65 -7.85
CA ALA A 278 -12.37 0.72 -8.35
C ALA A 278 -13.02 1.21 -9.65
N THR A 279 -13.13 2.55 -9.84
CA THR A 279 -13.66 3.17 -11.06
C THR A 279 -12.62 3.29 -12.16
N MET A 280 -11.38 3.66 -11.80
CA MET A 280 -10.29 3.89 -12.74
C MET A 280 -9.90 2.60 -13.47
N PHE A 281 -9.76 1.49 -12.75
CA PHE A 281 -9.41 0.18 -13.32
C PHE A 281 -10.66 -0.66 -13.58
N SER A 282 -10.84 -1.07 -14.84
CA SER A 282 -11.98 -1.91 -15.24
C SER A 282 -11.67 -3.41 -15.13
N ALA A 283 -10.49 -3.82 -15.56
CA ALA A 283 -10.06 -5.23 -15.61
C ALA A 283 -8.88 -5.52 -14.67
N HIS A 284 -7.99 -4.54 -14.47
CA HIS A 284 -6.77 -4.77 -13.70
C HIS A 284 -7.07 -4.99 -12.20
N PRO A 285 -6.39 -5.94 -11.53
CA PRO A 285 -6.60 -6.24 -10.10
C PRO A 285 -6.41 -5.06 -9.14
N TYR A 286 -5.70 -4.01 -9.52
CA TYR A 286 -5.52 -2.79 -8.71
C TYR A 286 -6.82 -2.06 -8.37
N ARG A 287 -7.94 -2.46 -8.98
CA ARG A 287 -9.29 -2.00 -8.62
C ARG A 287 -9.76 -2.47 -7.23
N ARG A 288 -9.15 -3.55 -6.69
CA ARG A 288 -9.53 -4.12 -5.40
C ARG A 288 -8.79 -3.42 -4.25
N PRO A 289 -9.46 -3.19 -3.11
CA PRO A 289 -8.78 -2.72 -1.90
C PRO A 289 -7.86 -3.80 -1.33
N ILE A 290 -6.74 -3.39 -0.76
CA ILE A 290 -5.76 -4.30 -0.13
C ILE A 290 -6.39 -5.05 1.04
N VAL A 291 -7.16 -4.33 1.89
CA VAL A 291 -7.86 -4.93 3.03
C VAL A 291 -9.01 -5.86 2.62
N GLY A 292 -9.43 -5.82 1.34
CA GLY A 292 -10.55 -6.59 0.81
C GLY A 292 -11.90 -5.86 0.91
N TRP A 293 -12.87 -6.27 0.06
CA TRP A 293 -14.25 -5.83 0.17
C TRP A 293 -14.91 -6.45 1.41
N MET A 294 -15.77 -5.70 2.12
CA MET A 294 -16.45 -6.20 3.31
C MET A 294 -17.26 -7.48 3.01
N SER A 295 -17.93 -7.57 1.86
CA SER A 295 -18.65 -8.77 1.44
C SER A 295 -17.75 -10.01 1.30
N ASP A 296 -16.53 -9.81 0.78
CA ASP A 296 -15.56 -10.89 0.62
C ASP A 296 -15.02 -11.34 1.99
N LEU A 297 -14.72 -10.37 2.87
CA LEU A 297 -14.32 -10.64 4.25
C LEU A 297 -15.41 -11.39 5.04
N GLN A 298 -16.70 -11.03 4.87
CA GLN A 298 -17.81 -11.72 5.51
C GLN A 298 -17.98 -13.16 5.04
N ALA A 299 -17.60 -13.44 3.80
CA ALA A 299 -17.70 -14.78 3.20
C ALA A 299 -16.41 -15.60 3.35
N MET A 300 -15.31 -15.00 3.81
CA MET A 300 -13.98 -15.62 3.87
C MET A 300 -13.94 -16.77 4.87
N ARG A 301 -13.28 -17.86 4.49
CA ARG A 301 -13.15 -19.09 5.29
C ARG A 301 -11.68 -19.38 5.60
N PRO A 302 -11.40 -20.11 6.69
CA PRO A 302 -10.01 -20.52 7.02
C PRO A 302 -9.29 -21.21 5.87
N ASP A 303 -9.99 -22.03 5.08
CA ASP A 303 -9.39 -22.76 3.97
C ASP A 303 -9.03 -21.86 2.78
N ASP A 304 -9.67 -20.71 2.62
CA ASP A 304 -9.28 -19.73 1.60
C ASP A 304 -7.87 -19.19 1.89
N ALA A 305 -7.61 -18.80 3.15
CA ALA A 305 -6.29 -18.34 3.58
C ALA A 305 -5.24 -19.46 3.55
N ARG A 306 -5.59 -20.69 3.96
CA ARG A 306 -4.70 -21.85 3.87
C ARG A 306 -4.34 -22.18 2.42
N SER A 307 -5.30 -22.05 1.48
CA SER A 307 -5.04 -22.25 0.06
C SER A 307 -4.10 -21.18 -0.47
N PHE A 308 -4.34 -19.91 -0.15
CA PHE A 308 -3.50 -18.79 -0.57
C PHE A 308 -2.06 -18.96 -0.04
N TYR A 309 -1.88 -19.39 1.22
CA TYR A 309 -0.57 -19.73 1.78
C TYR A 309 0.11 -20.86 1.00
N ARG A 310 -0.59 -21.98 0.71
CA ARG A 310 -0.02 -23.10 -0.07
C ARG A 310 0.41 -22.70 -1.47
N ASP A 311 -0.36 -21.79 -2.08
CA ASP A 311 -0.15 -21.37 -3.46
C ASP A 311 1.02 -20.38 -3.59
N TRP A 312 1.18 -19.45 -2.64
CA TRP A 312 2.06 -18.31 -2.81
C TRP A 312 3.26 -18.24 -1.86
N TYR A 313 3.19 -18.86 -0.66
CA TYR A 313 4.23 -18.77 0.36
C TYR A 313 5.25 -19.88 0.16
N ALA A 314 6.06 -19.76 -0.88
CA ALA A 314 7.09 -20.71 -1.29
C ALA A 314 8.46 -20.02 -1.37
N PRO A 315 9.57 -20.72 -1.09
CA PRO A 315 10.91 -20.14 -1.12
C PRO A 315 11.26 -19.52 -2.48
N ASN A 316 10.84 -20.14 -3.58
CA ASN A 316 11.05 -19.63 -4.95
C ASN A 316 10.12 -18.46 -5.33
N ASN A 317 9.27 -17.96 -4.41
CA ASN A 317 8.50 -16.73 -4.53
C ASN A 317 8.87 -15.71 -3.45
N ALA A 318 9.99 -15.92 -2.76
CA ALA A 318 10.39 -15.15 -1.59
C ALA A 318 11.83 -14.65 -1.68
N ALA A 319 12.10 -13.56 -0.96
CA ALA A 319 13.44 -13.09 -0.68
C ALA A 319 13.62 -12.80 0.82
N VAL A 320 14.77 -13.17 1.34
CA VAL A 320 15.25 -12.71 2.65
C VAL A 320 16.19 -11.53 2.41
N VAL A 321 15.90 -10.41 3.04
CA VAL A 321 16.74 -9.21 3.01
C VAL A 321 17.29 -8.98 4.40
N VAL A 322 18.60 -8.83 4.52
CA VAL A 322 19.29 -8.54 5.78
C VAL A 322 20.14 -7.30 5.62
N ALA A 323 19.92 -6.30 6.46
CA ALA A 323 20.73 -5.08 6.50
C ALA A 323 21.23 -4.79 7.91
N GLY A 324 22.42 -4.18 8.04
CA GLY A 324 22.98 -3.78 9.32
C GLY A 324 24.36 -4.35 9.61
N ASP A 325 24.74 -4.45 10.89
CA ASP A 325 26.07 -4.94 11.33
C ASP A 325 26.17 -6.47 11.17
N VAL A 326 26.37 -6.89 9.93
CA VAL A 326 26.35 -8.31 9.54
C VAL A 326 27.50 -8.62 8.58
N ASP A 327 27.88 -9.91 8.57
CA ASP A 327 28.77 -10.49 7.56
C ASP A 327 27.94 -11.27 6.54
N ALA A 328 28.12 -10.99 5.27
CA ALA A 328 27.30 -11.58 4.21
C ALA A 328 27.47 -13.09 4.06
N GLN A 329 28.70 -13.61 4.27
CA GLN A 329 28.92 -15.06 4.20
C GLN A 329 28.34 -15.80 5.40
N GLN A 330 28.36 -15.16 6.56
CA GLN A 330 27.68 -15.68 7.75
C GLN A 330 26.16 -15.72 7.56
N VAL A 331 25.56 -14.62 7.04
CA VAL A 331 24.12 -14.58 6.71
C VAL A 331 23.77 -15.64 5.68
N LYS A 332 24.58 -15.84 4.65
CA LYS A 332 24.40 -16.91 3.67
C LYS A 332 24.36 -18.29 4.34
N THR A 333 25.30 -18.55 5.26
CA THR A 333 25.37 -19.80 5.99
C THR A 333 24.08 -20.04 6.81
N TRP A 334 23.61 -19.03 7.56
CA TRP A 334 22.35 -19.10 8.30
C TRP A 334 21.14 -19.28 7.38
N ALA A 335 21.11 -18.56 6.26
CA ALA A 335 20.03 -18.71 5.29
C ALA A 335 19.98 -20.13 4.70
N GLN A 336 21.13 -20.73 4.36
CA GLN A 336 21.22 -22.12 3.92
C GLN A 336 20.73 -23.11 5.00
N GLN A 337 21.10 -22.86 6.25
CA GLN A 337 20.72 -23.70 7.38
C GLN A 337 19.22 -23.67 7.67
N TYR A 338 18.60 -22.46 7.70
CA TYR A 338 17.24 -22.28 8.18
C TYR A 338 16.21 -22.34 7.06
N TYR A 339 16.50 -21.75 5.89
CA TYR A 339 15.58 -21.68 4.76
C TYR A 339 15.89 -22.73 3.67
N GLY A 340 17.14 -23.21 3.59
CA GLY A 340 17.55 -24.21 2.60
C GLY A 340 16.73 -25.50 2.60
N PRO A 341 16.31 -26.06 3.76
CA PRO A 341 15.51 -27.28 3.83
C PRO A 341 14.09 -27.17 3.24
N MET A 342 13.59 -25.95 3.00
CA MET A 342 12.25 -25.73 2.44
C MET A 342 12.20 -26.16 0.97
N ALA A 343 11.18 -26.91 0.57
CA ALA A 343 11.02 -27.33 -0.81
C ALA A 343 10.44 -26.19 -1.68
N ALA A 344 11.02 -25.97 -2.86
CA ALA A 344 10.40 -25.15 -3.89
C ALA A 344 9.04 -25.74 -4.30
N ARG A 345 8.10 -24.88 -4.73
CA ARG A 345 6.77 -25.30 -5.18
C ARG A 345 6.46 -24.72 -6.56
N ALA A 346 5.62 -25.39 -7.32
CA ALA A 346 5.03 -24.81 -8.51
C ALA A 346 4.11 -23.66 -8.09
N LEU A 347 4.37 -22.47 -8.62
CA LEU A 347 3.54 -21.29 -8.35
C LEU A 347 2.36 -21.26 -9.31
N PRO A 348 1.20 -20.72 -8.90
CA PRO A 348 0.10 -20.46 -9.81
C PRO A 348 0.53 -19.57 -10.99
N GLU A 349 0.01 -19.86 -12.16
CA GLU A 349 0.22 -19.02 -13.33
C GLU A 349 -0.46 -17.66 -13.14
N ARG A 350 0.31 -16.58 -13.23
CA ARG A 350 -0.22 -15.21 -13.25
C ARG A 350 -0.69 -14.86 -14.65
N LYS A 351 -1.99 -15.01 -14.90
CA LYS A 351 -2.57 -14.65 -16.21
C LYS A 351 -2.57 -13.13 -16.36
N PRO A 352 -1.99 -12.58 -17.44
CA PRO A 352 -2.01 -11.14 -17.70
C PRO A 352 -3.45 -10.63 -17.79
N ARG A 353 -3.73 -9.53 -17.11
CA ARG A 353 -5.01 -8.80 -17.22
C ARG A 353 -4.70 -7.42 -17.78
N THR A 354 -4.84 -7.30 -19.09
CA THR A 354 -4.65 -6.03 -19.78
C THR A 354 -5.80 -5.10 -19.46
N GLU A 355 -5.48 -3.94 -18.92
CA GLU A 355 -6.47 -2.89 -18.67
C GLU A 355 -6.91 -2.28 -19.99
N PRO A 356 -8.22 -2.23 -20.31
CA PRO A 356 -8.70 -1.64 -21.55
C PRO A 356 -8.46 -0.13 -21.57
N GLN A 357 -8.31 0.42 -22.79
CA GLN A 357 -8.21 1.85 -22.98
C GLN A 357 -9.50 2.54 -22.48
N GLN A 358 -9.34 3.61 -21.75
CA GLN A 358 -10.45 4.47 -21.37
C GLN A 358 -10.77 5.42 -22.53
N LEU A 359 -12.03 5.48 -22.93
CA LEU A 359 -12.54 6.25 -24.08
C LEU A 359 -13.53 7.33 -23.64
N GLY A 360 -13.25 8.02 -22.56
CA GLY A 360 -14.06 9.09 -22.03
C GLY A 360 -13.86 9.27 -20.54
N ILE A 361 -14.17 10.47 -20.06
CA ILE A 361 -14.02 10.85 -18.66
C ILE A 361 -14.97 10.02 -17.78
N LYS A 362 -14.44 9.49 -16.67
CA LYS A 362 -15.22 8.85 -15.62
C LYS A 362 -15.38 9.82 -14.45
N ARG A 363 -16.61 10.00 -13.94
CA ARG A 363 -16.88 10.88 -12.80
C ARG A 363 -17.68 10.15 -11.74
N ILE A 364 -17.23 10.23 -10.50
CA ILE A 364 -17.95 9.70 -9.34
C ILE A 364 -18.07 10.76 -8.24
N SER A 365 -19.12 10.64 -7.45
CA SER A 365 -19.34 11.46 -6.26
C SER A 365 -19.60 10.53 -5.07
N VAL A 366 -18.84 10.70 -4.01
CA VAL A 366 -18.95 9.92 -2.78
C VAL A 366 -19.53 10.83 -1.71
N LYS A 367 -20.68 10.46 -1.14
CA LYS A 367 -21.34 11.19 -0.06
C LYS A 367 -20.97 10.53 1.26
N GLN A 368 -20.27 11.25 2.12
CA GLN A 368 -19.82 10.75 3.44
C GLN A 368 -19.84 11.90 4.47
N PRO A 369 -20.00 11.59 5.77
CA PRO A 369 -19.84 12.56 6.83
C PRO A 369 -18.42 13.16 6.79
N ALA A 370 -18.30 14.43 6.42
CA ALA A 370 -17.02 15.12 6.33
C ALA A 370 -17.20 16.62 6.58
N GLU A 371 -16.14 17.29 6.98
CA GLU A 371 -16.16 18.75 7.19
C GLU A 371 -15.95 19.51 5.88
N GLN A 372 -15.14 18.96 4.98
CA GLN A 372 -14.76 19.61 3.73
C GLN A 372 -14.90 18.64 2.55
N ALA A 373 -15.14 19.19 1.38
CA ALA A 373 -15.04 18.45 0.13
C ALA A 373 -13.59 18.07 -0.16
N TYR A 374 -13.41 17.02 -0.94
CA TYR A 374 -12.11 16.58 -1.43
C TYR A 374 -12.22 16.17 -2.89
N VAL A 375 -11.20 16.50 -3.69
CA VAL A 375 -11.19 16.18 -5.12
C VAL A 375 -9.95 15.32 -5.41
N ALA A 376 -10.15 14.27 -6.18
CA ALA A 376 -9.08 13.43 -6.68
C ALA A 376 -9.25 13.19 -8.19
N LEU A 377 -8.22 13.50 -8.94
CA LEU A 377 -8.09 13.26 -10.37
C LEU A 377 -7.05 12.17 -10.58
N ALA A 378 -7.33 11.22 -11.46
CA ALA A 378 -6.42 10.12 -11.74
C ALA A 378 -6.36 9.81 -13.24
N TRP A 379 -5.15 9.50 -13.71
CA TRP A 379 -4.87 9.00 -15.06
C TRP A 379 -4.04 7.73 -14.98
N LYS A 380 -4.36 6.77 -15.84
CA LYS A 380 -3.51 5.58 -16.03
C LYS A 380 -2.28 5.99 -16.84
N VAL A 381 -1.11 5.62 -16.36
CA VAL A 381 0.17 5.98 -16.96
C VAL A 381 1.08 4.75 -17.08
N PRO A 382 2.15 4.79 -17.88
CA PRO A 382 3.15 3.73 -17.91
C PRO A 382 3.77 3.50 -16.54
N ALA A 383 4.13 2.24 -16.26
CA ALA A 383 4.91 1.89 -15.10
C ALA A 383 6.39 1.71 -15.47
N LEU A 384 7.29 2.08 -14.58
CA LEU A 384 8.73 1.89 -14.70
C LEU A 384 9.06 0.41 -14.48
N ARG A 385 9.57 -0.25 -15.52
CA ARG A 385 9.94 -1.67 -15.50
C ARG A 385 11.44 -1.89 -15.54
N ARG A 386 12.19 -0.92 -16.01
CA ARG A 386 13.63 -0.98 -16.21
C ARG A 386 14.27 0.33 -15.82
N VAL A 387 15.43 0.25 -15.20
CA VAL A 387 16.29 1.41 -14.88
C VAL A 387 17.56 1.41 -15.73
N THR A 388 17.79 0.32 -16.48
CA THR A 388 18.80 0.18 -17.54
C THR A 388 18.11 -0.25 -18.81
N ASP A 389 18.65 0.07 -19.99
CA ASP A 389 18.05 -0.24 -21.29
C ASP A 389 16.57 0.15 -21.36
N MET A 390 16.29 1.38 -20.89
CA MET A 390 14.94 1.90 -20.72
C MET A 390 14.18 2.00 -22.05
N THR A 391 12.98 1.47 -22.07
CA THR A 391 12.02 1.66 -23.17
C THR A 391 11.46 3.09 -23.18
N ALA A 392 10.65 3.42 -24.19
CA ALA A 392 9.94 4.70 -24.22
C ALA A 392 8.99 4.85 -23.02
N ASP A 393 8.27 3.77 -22.66
CA ASP A 393 7.37 3.76 -21.50
C ASP A 393 8.12 3.96 -20.17
N ASP A 394 9.32 3.37 -20.02
CA ASP A 394 10.14 3.58 -18.81
C ASP A 394 10.62 5.03 -18.69
N LYS A 395 11.01 5.64 -19.82
CA LYS A 395 11.40 7.07 -19.86
C LYS A 395 10.22 7.98 -19.57
N ASP A 396 9.04 7.65 -20.08
CA ASP A 396 7.81 8.37 -19.80
C ASP A 396 7.42 8.26 -18.31
N ALA A 397 7.50 7.06 -17.74
CA ALA A 397 7.25 6.85 -16.31
C ALA A 397 8.21 7.67 -15.44
N LEU A 398 9.49 7.73 -15.81
CA LEU A 398 10.48 8.55 -15.12
C LEU A 398 10.20 10.05 -15.26
N ALA A 399 9.83 10.50 -16.46
CA ALA A 399 9.46 11.91 -16.67
C ALA A 399 8.19 12.30 -15.90
N LEU A 400 7.24 11.36 -15.72
CA LEU A 400 6.04 11.55 -14.90
C LEU A 400 6.38 11.65 -13.40
N LEU A 401 7.36 10.89 -12.90
CA LEU A 401 7.89 11.06 -11.54
C LEU A 401 8.44 12.48 -11.35
N VAL A 402 9.25 12.96 -12.30
CA VAL A 402 9.81 14.32 -12.26
C VAL A 402 8.70 15.38 -12.39
N LEU A 403 7.70 15.17 -13.25
CA LEU A 403 6.53 16.05 -13.35
C LEU A 403 5.79 16.17 -12.01
N SER A 404 5.56 15.06 -11.32
CA SER A 404 4.95 15.09 -9.99
C SER A 404 5.79 15.91 -9.00
N ALA A 405 7.11 15.74 -9.02
CA ALA A 405 8.00 16.52 -8.15
C ALA A 405 8.07 18.02 -8.49
N VAL A 406 7.90 18.40 -9.76
CA VAL A 406 7.73 19.81 -10.18
C VAL A 406 6.45 20.41 -9.63
N LEU A 407 5.37 19.62 -9.61
CA LEU A 407 4.06 20.06 -9.12
C LEU A 407 4.03 20.21 -7.60
N ASP A 408 4.59 19.24 -6.85
CA ASP A 408 4.42 19.15 -5.39
C ASP A 408 5.63 18.50 -4.67
N GLY A 409 6.84 18.55 -5.21
CA GLY A 409 8.01 17.86 -4.64
C GLY A 409 8.75 18.61 -3.53
N TYR A 410 8.43 19.88 -3.27
CA TYR A 410 9.13 20.71 -2.28
C TYR A 410 8.23 21.89 -1.83
N ASP A 411 8.58 22.51 -0.71
CA ASP A 411 7.88 23.70 -0.22
C ASP A 411 7.98 24.86 -1.22
N GLY A 412 6.84 25.42 -1.61
CA GLY A 412 6.74 26.42 -2.67
C GLY A 412 6.80 25.85 -4.09
N ALA A 413 6.52 24.55 -4.28
CA ALA A 413 6.27 23.94 -5.58
C ALA A 413 5.01 24.54 -6.25
N ARG A 414 4.72 24.17 -7.51
CA ARG A 414 3.67 24.84 -8.31
C ARG A 414 2.29 24.79 -7.68
N LEU A 415 1.86 23.63 -7.16
CA LEU A 415 0.54 23.49 -6.54
C LEU A 415 0.41 24.37 -5.28
N GLU A 416 1.44 24.42 -4.46
CA GLU A 416 1.49 25.30 -3.29
C GLU A 416 1.36 26.77 -3.71
N ARG A 417 2.20 27.25 -4.64
CA ARG A 417 2.23 28.66 -5.07
C ARG A 417 0.94 29.10 -5.77
N HIS A 418 0.38 28.26 -6.63
CA HIS A 418 -0.69 28.67 -7.52
C HIS A 418 -2.09 28.31 -7.02
N LEU A 419 -2.22 27.34 -6.10
CA LEU A 419 -3.51 26.92 -5.60
C LEU A 419 -3.69 27.19 -4.10
N VAL A 420 -2.67 26.91 -3.28
CA VAL A 420 -2.80 27.08 -1.83
C VAL A 420 -2.59 28.53 -1.41
N GLN A 421 -1.50 29.16 -1.86
CA GLN A 421 -1.21 30.57 -1.53
C GLN A 421 -2.23 31.54 -2.13
N THR A 422 -2.87 31.17 -3.24
CA THR A 422 -3.96 31.94 -3.85
C THR A 422 -5.33 31.69 -3.25
N ARG A 423 -5.43 30.82 -2.23
CA ARG A 423 -6.69 30.49 -1.56
C ARG A 423 -7.73 29.82 -2.47
N LEU A 424 -7.30 29.12 -3.51
CA LEU A 424 -8.16 28.22 -4.27
C LEU A 424 -8.30 26.86 -3.56
N ALA A 425 -7.22 26.41 -2.91
CA ALA A 425 -7.18 25.19 -2.11
C ALA A 425 -6.68 25.45 -0.69
N ASP A 426 -7.15 24.68 0.28
CA ASP A 426 -6.52 24.55 1.60
C ASP A 426 -5.34 23.57 1.54
N SER A 427 -5.39 22.61 0.62
CA SER A 427 -4.29 21.72 0.30
C SER A 427 -4.41 21.23 -1.15
N ALA A 428 -3.26 21.04 -1.80
CA ALA A 428 -3.17 20.42 -3.12
C ALA A 428 -1.91 19.55 -3.18
N GLY A 429 -1.99 18.43 -3.88
CA GLY A 429 -0.88 17.51 -4.00
C GLY A 429 -0.90 16.72 -5.31
N SER A 430 0.24 16.15 -5.66
CA SER A 430 0.39 15.27 -6.81
C SER A 430 1.16 14.00 -6.44
N GLY A 431 0.95 12.94 -7.20
CA GLY A 431 1.70 11.71 -7.06
C GLY A 431 1.75 10.90 -8.35
N ALA A 432 2.89 10.31 -8.62
CA ALA A 432 3.09 9.39 -9.72
C ALA A 432 3.42 8.01 -9.15
N ASP A 433 2.42 7.12 -9.07
CA ASP A 433 2.58 5.73 -8.68
C ASP A 433 2.95 4.92 -9.92
N VAL A 434 4.23 4.93 -10.27
CA VAL A 434 4.77 4.25 -11.46
C VAL A 434 5.66 3.04 -11.12
N LEU A 435 5.91 2.80 -9.82
CA LEU A 435 6.68 1.65 -9.33
C LEU A 435 5.70 0.57 -8.82
N GLY A 436 5.40 -0.40 -9.66
CA GLY A 436 4.45 -1.45 -9.33
C GLY A 436 4.49 -2.58 -10.36
N ARG A 437 3.92 -3.74 -10.05
CA ARG A 437 3.77 -4.88 -10.98
C ARG A 437 2.66 -4.65 -12.01
N GLY A 438 1.72 -3.75 -11.71
CA GLY A 438 0.61 -3.33 -12.56
C GLY A 438 0.87 -2.03 -13.34
N PRO A 439 -0.14 -1.47 -14.03
CA PRO A 439 -0.04 -0.17 -14.68
C PRO A 439 0.11 0.94 -13.64
N GLY A 440 0.80 2.02 -14.00
CA GLY A 440 0.97 3.18 -13.16
C GLY A 440 -0.30 4.04 -13.07
N ALA A 441 -0.30 4.92 -12.08
CA ALA A 441 -1.32 5.95 -11.88
C ALA A 441 -0.67 7.30 -11.61
N PHE A 442 -1.19 8.37 -12.22
CA PHE A 442 -0.86 9.74 -11.84
C PHE A 442 -2.06 10.38 -11.17
N LEU A 443 -1.84 10.98 -10.02
CA LEU A 443 -2.87 11.55 -9.17
C LEU A 443 -2.65 13.04 -8.95
N LEU A 444 -3.75 13.80 -9.00
CA LEU A 444 -3.83 15.15 -8.45
C LEU A 444 -4.96 15.16 -7.42
N ILE A 445 -4.67 15.67 -6.24
CA ILE A 445 -5.61 15.66 -5.12
C ILE A 445 -5.68 17.04 -4.47
N GLY A 446 -6.79 17.35 -3.80
CA GLY A 446 -6.86 18.60 -3.06
C GLY A 446 -8.16 18.81 -2.29
N THR A 447 -8.08 19.72 -1.33
CA THR A 447 -9.19 20.22 -0.53
C THR A 447 -9.49 21.63 -0.96
N PRO A 448 -10.70 21.96 -1.47
CA PRO A 448 -11.06 23.32 -1.82
C PRO A 448 -10.98 24.24 -0.60
N ALA A 449 -10.47 25.45 -0.75
CA ALA A 449 -10.48 26.43 0.33
C ALA A 449 -11.92 26.87 0.65
N LYS A 450 -12.11 27.43 1.83
CA LYS A 450 -13.43 27.91 2.28
C LYS A 450 -14.03 28.89 1.25
N GLY A 451 -15.23 28.57 0.77
CA GLY A 451 -15.94 29.35 -0.25
C GLY A 451 -15.61 28.95 -1.69
N GLN A 452 -14.67 28.07 -1.90
CA GLN A 452 -14.35 27.53 -3.22
C GLN A 452 -15.14 26.24 -3.50
N THR A 453 -15.34 25.94 -4.78
CA THR A 453 -16.05 24.72 -5.19
C THR A 453 -15.09 23.60 -5.59
N PRO A 454 -15.49 22.33 -5.47
CA PRO A 454 -14.72 21.20 -6.01
C PRO A 454 -14.40 21.36 -7.50
N ALA A 455 -15.32 21.91 -8.30
CA ALA A 455 -15.13 22.14 -9.72
C ALA A 455 -14.07 23.21 -10.01
N ALA A 456 -14.02 24.28 -9.20
CA ALA A 456 -12.99 25.32 -9.33
C ALA A 456 -11.60 24.73 -9.02
N LEU A 457 -11.48 23.88 -7.98
CA LEU A 457 -10.22 23.23 -7.66
C LEU A 457 -9.82 22.21 -8.74
N GLU A 458 -10.75 21.41 -9.26
CA GLU A 458 -10.49 20.52 -10.40
C GLU A 458 -9.91 21.29 -11.59
N ALA A 459 -10.55 22.41 -11.97
CA ALA A 459 -10.07 23.26 -13.05
C ALA A 459 -8.67 23.83 -12.75
N GLY A 460 -8.41 24.26 -11.52
CA GLY A 460 -7.08 24.75 -11.10
C GLY A 460 -5.99 23.68 -11.18
N LEU A 461 -6.28 22.45 -10.70
CA LEU A 461 -5.34 21.33 -10.78
C LEU A 461 -5.01 20.96 -12.24
N ARG A 462 -6.01 20.91 -13.11
CA ARG A 462 -5.81 20.67 -14.56
C ARG A 462 -5.02 21.78 -15.23
N ALA A 463 -5.31 23.04 -14.89
CA ALA A 463 -4.63 24.19 -15.45
C ALA A 463 -3.11 24.19 -15.17
N GLU A 464 -2.65 23.60 -14.05
CA GLU A 464 -1.21 23.46 -13.79
C GLU A 464 -0.54 22.48 -14.76
N ILE A 465 -1.19 21.36 -15.07
CA ILE A 465 -0.70 20.43 -16.10
C ILE A 465 -0.69 21.10 -17.47
N GLU A 466 -1.77 21.79 -17.84
CA GLU A 466 -1.89 22.51 -19.12
C GLU A 466 -0.83 23.61 -19.25
N ARG A 467 -0.49 24.30 -18.16
CA ARG A 467 0.59 25.30 -18.13
C ARG A 467 1.95 24.64 -18.42
N ILE A 468 2.25 23.49 -17.80
CA ILE A 468 3.48 22.75 -18.08
C ILE A 468 3.48 22.24 -19.53
N ALA A 469 2.35 21.74 -20.01
CA ALA A 469 2.22 21.26 -21.39
C ALA A 469 2.46 22.38 -22.42
N ARG A 470 1.99 23.60 -22.16
CA ARG A 470 2.15 24.77 -23.04
C ARG A 470 3.52 25.39 -22.91
N ASP A 471 3.91 25.76 -21.68
CA ASP A 471 5.05 26.64 -21.39
C ASP A 471 6.33 25.88 -20.99
N GLY A 472 6.20 24.60 -20.61
CA GLY A 472 7.31 23.79 -20.13
C GLY A 472 7.68 24.03 -18.66
N VAL A 473 8.89 23.63 -18.32
CA VAL A 473 9.52 23.77 -16.99
C VAL A 473 10.83 24.53 -17.18
N ASP A 474 11.09 25.55 -16.36
CA ASP A 474 12.36 26.25 -16.44
C ASP A 474 13.53 25.43 -15.87
N ALA A 475 14.76 25.75 -16.31
CA ALA A 475 15.94 24.99 -15.95
C ALA A 475 16.25 25.03 -14.45
N ALA A 476 15.98 26.15 -13.79
CA ALA A 476 16.24 26.31 -12.35
C ALA A 476 15.24 25.49 -11.52
N GLU A 477 13.97 25.46 -11.93
CA GLU A 477 12.93 24.64 -11.30
C GLU A 477 13.26 23.13 -11.43
N LEU A 478 13.61 22.68 -12.64
CA LEU A 478 14.00 21.30 -12.88
C LEU A 478 15.25 20.92 -12.07
N GLN A 479 16.27 21.79 -12.05
CA GLN A 479 17.48 21.55 -11.28
C GLN A 479 17.19 21.44 -9.77
N ARG A 480 16.29 22.28 -9.24
CA ARG A 480 15.87 22.21 -7.83
C ARG A 480 15.23 20.85 -7.51
N VAL A 481 14.32 20.35 -8.35
CA VAL A 481 13.71 19.05 -8.19
C VAL A 481 14.76 17.95 -8.16
N LYS A 482 15.71 17.95 -9.10
CA LYS A 482 16.80 16.97 -9.16
C LYS A 482 17.68 17.00 -7.92
N THR A 483 18.01 18.18 -7.42
CA THR A 483 18.80 18.38 -6.19
C THR A 483 18.05 17.85 -4.95
N GLN A 484 16.75 18.14 -4.84
CA GLN A 484 15.92 17.61 -3.74
C GLN A 484 15.82 16.08 -3.78
N TRP A 485 15.69 15.51 -4.98
CA TRP A 485 15.70 14.05 -5.13
C TRP A 485 17.01 13.44 -4.67
N GLN A 486 18.15 14.02 -5.11
CA GLN A 486 19.47 13.57 -4.69
C GLN A 486 19.64 13.64 -3.17
N ALA A 487 19.24 14.75 -2.55
CA ALA A 487 19.30 14.90 -1.09
C ALA A 487 18.43 13.84 -0.38
N GLY A 488 17.21 13.59 -0.88
CA GLY A 488 16.32 12.56 -0.35
C GLY A 488 16.94 11.16 -0.39
N GLN A 489 17.63 10.81 -1.46
CA GLN A 489 18.30 9.51 -1.57
C GLN A 489 19.49 9.38 -0.60
N VAL A 490 20.25 10.47 -0.39
CA VAL A 490 21.33 10.47 0.60
C VAL A 490 20.78 10.21 2.01
N TYR A 491 19.70 10.91 2.40
CA TYR A 491 19.07 10.71 3.71
C TYR A 491 18.44 9.32 3.87
N ALA A 492 17.86 8.77 2.80
CA ALA A 492 17.29 7.42 2.85
C ALA A 492 18.32 6.33 3.18
N ARG A 493 19.58 6.54 2.79
CA ARG A 493 20.68 5.63 3.10
C ARG A 493 21.09 5.62 4.58
N ASP A 494 20.66 6.61 5.37
CA ASP A 494 20.96 6.64 6.80
C ASP A 494 20.13 5.61 7.58
N SER A 495 19.00 5.17 7.04
CA SER A 495 18.13 4.17 7.67
C SER A 495 18.44 2.76 7.15
N ILE A 496 18.92 1.85 8.01
CA ILE A 496 19.10 0.43 7.65
C ILE A 496 17.77 -0.24 7.29
N MET A 497 16.67 0.18 7.93
CA MET A 497 15.32 -0.26 7.58
C MET A 497 14.94 0.20 6.17
N GLY A 498 15.18 1.48 5.84
CA GLY A 498 14.90 2.02 4.51
C GLY A 498 15.71 1.31 3.43
N GLN A 499 16.98 1.02 3.67
CA GLN A 499 17.82 0.25 2.75
C GLN A 499 17.26 -1.16 2.50
N ALA A 500 16.83 -1.86 3.57
CA ALA A 500 16.26 -3.19 3.46
C ALA A 500 14.91 -3.17 2.71
N GLN A 501 14.07 -2.17 2.97
CA GLN A 501 12.80 -1.97 2.27
C GLN A 501 12.98 -1.73 0.78
N ASN A 502 13.92 -0.84 0.41
CA ASN A 502 14.21 -0.55 -0.99
C ASN A 502 14.72 -1.78 -1.73
N ALA A 503 15.69 -2.51 -1.14
CA ALA A 503 16.22 -3.73 -1.75
C ALA A 503 15.13 -4.79 -1.97
N GLY A 504 14.25 -4.99 -0.99
CA GLY A 504 13.13 -5.92 -1.08
C GLY A 504 12.10 -5.50 -2.12
N SER A 505 11.73 -4.22 -2.16
CA SER A 505 10.82 -3.65 -3.14
C SER A 505 11.37 -3.79 -4.56
N ASN A 506 12.64 -3.42 -4.78
CA ASN A 506 13.30 -3.57 -6.08
C ASN A 506 13.28 -5.03 -6.54
N TRP A 507 13.58 -5.97 -5.64
CA TRP A 507 13.51 -7.40 -5.96
C TRP A 507 12.09 -7.83 -6.36
N VAL A 508 11.04 -7.41 -5.63
CA VAL A 508 9.64 -7.74 -5.97
C VAL A 508 9.28 -7.24 -7.35
N LEU A 509 9.69 -6.01 -7.68
CA LEU A 509 9.39 -5.37 -8.96
C LEU A 509 10.21 -5.94 -10.13
N GLY A 510 11.20 -6.80 -9.84
CA GLY A 510 12.09 -7.35 -10.85
C GLY A 510 13.16 -6.35 -11.32
N LEU A 511 13.39 -5.30 -10.54
CA LEU A 511 14.45 -4.33 -10.75
C LEU A 511 15.78 -4.84 -10.17
N PRO A 512 16.93 -4.36 -10.65
CA PRO A 512 18.22 -4.59 -9.99
C PRO A 512 18.16 -4.16 -8.52
N VAL A 513 18.88 -4.84 -7.63
CA VAL A 513 18.89 -4.48 -6.20
C VAL A 513 19.43 -3.07 -5.98
N GLN A 514 20.31 -2.60 -6.87
CA GLN A 514 20.88 -1.25 -6.91
C GLN A 514 20.01 -0.25 -7.69
N ALA A 515 18.74 -0.56 -7.94
CA ALA A 515 17.86 0.28 -8.78
C ALA A 515 17.77 1.72 -8.28
N ASP A 516 17.87 1.97 -6.97
CA ASP A 516 17.81 3.33 -6.42
C ASP A 516 18.96 4.22 -6.90
N ASP A 517 20.18 3.69 -6.98
CA ASP A 517 21.35 4.41 -7.50
C ASP A 517 21.19 4.69 -8.99
N LEU A 518 20.79 3.68 -9.75
CA LEU A 518 20.55 3.79 -11.18
C LEU A 518 19.39 4.76 -11.48
N LEU A 519 18.34 4.73 -10.66
CA LEU A 519 17.20 5.62 -10.79
C LEU A 519 17.60 7.08 -10.57
N LEU A 520 18.49 7.33 -9.60
CA LEU A 520 19.03 8.67 -9.36
C LEU A 520 19.80 9.19 -10.59
N GLU A 521 20.63 8.36 -11.21
CA GLU A 521 21.33 8.72 -12.45
C GLU A 521 20.33 9.02 -13.59
N GLN A 522 19.31 8.17 -13.74
CA GLN A 522 18.28 8.36 -14.76
C GLN A 522 17.46 9.65 -14.53
N VAL A 523 17.10 9.98 -13.28
CA VAL A 523 16.43 11.25 -12.95
C VAL A 523 17.28 12.45 -13.35
N GLN A 524 18.61 12.40 -13.18
CA GLN A 524 19.49 13.47 -13.63
C GLN A 524 19.48 13.65 -15.16
N SER A 525 19.18 12.61 -15.94
CA SER A 525 19.09 12.67 -17.39
C SER A 525 17.79 13.26 -17.93
N VAL A 526 16.70 13.31 -17.13
CA VAL A 526 15.39 13.84 -17.56
C VAL A 526 15.51 15.32 -17.93
N THR A 527 15.02 15.70 -19.10
CA THR A 527 15.04 17.07 -19.60
C THR A 527 13.71 17.79 -19.38
N ALA A 528 13.71 19.12 -19.46
CA ALA A 528 12.48 19.91 -19.45
C ALA A 528 11.53 19.52 -20.61
N ALA A 529 12.08 19.15 -21.76
CA ALA A 529 11.31 18.68 -22.92
C ALA A 529 10.61 17.34 -22.64
N ASP A 530 11.23 16.42 -21.89
CA ASP A 530 10.61 15.16 -21.50
C ASP A 530 9.43 15.40 -20.58
N VAL A 531 9.59 16.26 -19.56
CA VAL A 531 8.51 16.66 -18.64
C VAL A 531 7.35 17.32 -19.39
N GLN A 532 7.64 18.24 -20.32
CA GLN A 532 6.63 18.87 -21.14
C GLN A 532 5.93 17.86 -22.06
N SER A 533 6.67 16.93 -22.64
CA SER A 533 6.15 15.88 -23.53
C SER A 533 5.13 14.99 -22.79
N VAL A 534 5.44 14.50 -21.59
CA VAL A 534 4.50 13.68 -20.83
C VAL A 534 3.28 14.49 -20.38
N ALA A 535 3.45 15.77 -20.01
CA ALA A 535 2.35 16.66 -19.68
C ALA A 535 1.36 16.84 -20.84
N ARG A 536 1.83 16.83 -22.08
CA ARG A 536 0.98 16.91 -23.29
C ARG A 536 0.27 15.61 -23.63
N ARG A 537 0.88 14.45 -23.36
CA ARG A 537 0.39 13.16 -23.85
C ARG A 537 -0.54 12.41 -22.91
N PHE A 538 -0.33 12.50 -21.59
CA PHE A 538 -0.99 11.61 -20.66
C PHE A 538 -2.21 12.19 -19.94
N PHE A 539 -2.46 13.51 -20.04
CA PHE A 539 -3.49 14.20 -19.26
C PHE A 539 -4.72 14.61 -20.06
N GLY A 540 -5.01 13.88 -21.15
CA GLY A 540 -6.22 14.07 -21.94
C GLY A 540 -7.49 13.72 -21.14
N GLU A 541 -8.65 14.24 -21.57
CA GLU A 541 -9.95 14.00 -20.93
C GLU A 541 -10.36 12.53 -20.98
N ASP A 542 -10.11 11.85 -22.09
CA ASP A 542 -10.50 10.44 -22.26
C ASP A 542 -9.88 9.50 -21.22
N GLY A 543 -8.67 9.83 -20.74
CA GLY A 543 -7.99 9.05 -19.69
C GLY A 543 -8.35 9.45 -18.26
N LEU A 544 -9.09 10.55 -18.07
CA LEU A 544 -9.35 11.15 -16.76
C LEU A 544 -10.44 10.40 -15.97
N THR A 545 -10.14 10.09 -14.72
CA THR A 545 -11.12 9.68 -13.70
C THR A 545 -11.15 10.72 -12.60
N VAL A 546 -12.32 11.26 -12.28
CA VAL A 546 -12.54 12.26 -11.22
C VAL A 546 -13.39 11.66 -10.12
N ALA A 547 -12.95 11.80 -8.90
CA ALA A 547 -13.70 11.46 -7.71
C ALA A 547 -13.87 12.69 -6.81
N THR A 548 -15.10 12.98 -6.38
CA THR A 548 -15.41 14.11 -5.52
C THR A 548 -16.09 13.64 -4.25
N LEU A 549 -15.50 13.95 -3.09
CA LEU A 549 -16.14 13.79 -1.79
C LEU A 549 -17.12 14.94 -1.58
N ILE A 550 -18.39 14.59 -1.38
CA ILE A 550 -19.48 15.52 -1.06
C ILE A 550 -19.77 15.41 0.43
N PRO A 551 -19.41 16.42 1.23
CA PRO A 551 -19.63 16.40 2.67
C PRO A 551 -21.11 16.21 3.02
N GLN A 552 -21.37 15.36 3.99
CA GLN A 552 -22.66 15.17 4.62
C GLN A 552 -22.57 15.54 6.11
N PRO A 553 -23.65 16.05 6.71
CA PRO A 553 -23.69 16.26 8.17
C PRO A 553 -23.43 14.95 8.91
N ARG A 554 -22.72 15.01 10.02
CA ARG A 554 -22.61 13.84 10.94
C ARG A 554 -23.98 13.57 11.54
N ALA A 555 -24.43 12.32 11.54
CA ALA A 555 -25.63 11.89 12.21
C ALA A 555 -25.48 12.22 13.71
N GLY A 556 -26.32 13.09 14.25
CA GLY A 556 -26.29 13.57 15.65
C GLY A 556 -26.03 15.07 15.83
N ALA A 557 -25.66 15.83 14.79
CA ALA A 557 -25.47 17.28 14.90
C ALA A 557 -26.78 18.10 14.95
N HIS A 558 -27.95 17.47 14.85
CA HIS A 558 -29.26 18.14 14.86
C HIS A 558 -29.99 18.08 16.22
N GLY A 559 -29.27 17.88 17.34
CA GLY A 559 -29.88 17.75 18.67
C GLY A 559 -29.72 18.95 19.63
N ALA A 560 -29.19 20.10 19.20
CA ALA A 560 -28.90 21.21 20.11
C ALA A 560 -29.46 22.58 19.68
N ALA A 561 -30.63 22.62 19.02
CA ALA A 561 -31.33 23.90 18.78
C ALA A 561 -32.84 23.72 18.74
N ALA A 562 -33.42 23.12 19.77
CA ALA A 562 -34.84 23.33 20.13
C ALA A 562 -34.85 23.83 21.55
N GLY A 563 -35.03 25.16 21.68
CA GLY A 563 -35.08 25.84 22.99
C GLY A 563 -36.10 25.20 23.91
N VAL A 564 -35.63 24.88 25.09
CA VAL A 564 -36.50 24.59 26.24
C VAL A 564 -37.22 25.90 26.59
N PRO A 565 -38.56 25.96 26.58
CA PRO A 565 -39.27 27.12 27.06
C PRO A 565 -39.08 27.19 28.59
N SER A 566 -38.61 28.34 29.05
CA SER A 566 -38.50 28.63 30.50
C SER A 566 -39.86 28.45 31.19
N PRO A 567 -39.91 27.85 32.38
CA PRO A 567 -41.15 27.75 33.15
C PRO A 567 -41.57 29.15 33.64
N VAL A 568 -42.84 29.48 33.32
CA VAL A 568 -43.53 30.67 33.80
C VAL A 568 -43.70 30.53 35.31
N SER A 569 -43.12 31.45 36.09
CA SER A 569 -43.35 31.59 37.50
C SER A 569 -44.77 32.12 37.75
N HIS A 570 -45.65 31.29 38.32
CA HIS A 570 -46.89 31.76 38.94
C HIS A 570 -46.61 32.25 40.36
N GLU A 571 -46.70 33.55 40.52
CA GLU A 571 -46.90 34.15 41.86
C GLU A 571 -48.32 33.81 42.32
N VAL A 572 -48.38 33.19 43.52
CA VAL A 572 -49.65 33.03 44.30
C VAL A 572 -49.70 34.17 45.30
N LYS A 573 -50.82 34.95 45.23
CA LYS A 573 -51.26 35.84 46.26
C LYS A 573 -51.85 35.07 47.45
#